data_79c6b593499dae32413086d5dbfdf313
#
_entry.id   79c6b593499dae32413086d5dbfdf313
#
_cell.length_a   1.000
_cell.length_b   1.000
_cell.length_c   1.000
_cell.angle_alpha   90.00
_cell.angle_beta   90.00
_cell.angle_gamma   90.00
#
_symmetry.space_group_name_H-M   'P 1'
#
loop_
_entity.id
_entity.type
_entity.pdbx_description
1 polymer ?
#
loop_
_entity_poly.entity_id
_entity_poly.type
_entity_poly.pdbx_seq_one_letter_code
_entity_poly.pdbx_strand_id
1 'polypeptide(L)'
;RVVLVDFWAPWCGPCKQLAPILERAVKSAGDKARLVKMNIDDHPQISQQLGIQSIPAVVAFQRGQPVDGFVGALPESQIVAFLERLVGPLGPGGEALTMAEEALEAGDLARAVELAEEALAGDPENPKALGLYLRAMLALGETDRAAAVFAALPENLRGDAALKQVATALDLASQSGAVGDVATLRRKVADAPDDLQAQFDLA
;
A
#
# COMPACT_ATOMS: atom_id res chain seq x y z
N ARG A 1 -10.06 9.40 16.51
CA ARG A 1 -10.29 10.30 15.36
C ARG A 1 -9.26 11.42 15.35
N VAL A 2 -8.59 11.60 14.22
CA VAL A 2 -7.64 12.69 14.00
C VAL A 2 -8.39 13.91 13.44
N VAL A 3 -8.02 15.10 13.88
CA VAL A 3 -8.53 16.37 13.34
C VAL A 3 -7.38 17.11 12.67
N LEU A 4 -7.48 17.33 11.37
CA LEU A 4 -6.55 18.18 10.63
C LEU A 4 -7.06 19.62 10.64
N VAL A 5 -6.21 20.54 11.04
CA VAL A 5 -6.49 21.99 10.97
C VAL A 5 -5.65 22.58 9.84
N ASP A 6 -6.33 23.05 8.79
CA ASP A 6 -5.73 23.75 7.64
C ASP A 6 -5.72 25.26 7.95
N PHE A 7 -4.53 25.81 8.15
CA PHE A 7 -4.30 27.24 8.35
C PHE A 7 -4.12 27.93 7.01
N TRP A 8 -5.07 28.79 6.68
CA TRP A 8 -5.15 29.43 5.38
C TRP A 8 -5.54 30.92 5.47
N ALA A 9 -5.47 31.64 4.34
CA ALA A 9 -6.02 32.98 4.21
C ALA A 9 -6.57 33.22 2.79
N PRO A 10 -7.49 34.18 2.58
CA PRO A 10 -8.07 34.47 1.26
C PRO A 10 -7.07 34.90 0.20
N TRP A 11 -5.99 35.54 0.60
CA TRP A 11 -4.90 36.01 -0.24
C TRP A 11 -3.84 34.94 -0.56
N CYS A 12 -3.89 33.77 0.07
CA CYS A 12 -2.90 32.71 -0.09
C CYS A 12 -3.24 31.83 -1.32
N GLY A 13 -2.53 32.06 -2.41
CA GLY A 13 -2.67 31.26 -3.65
C GLY A 13 -2.37 29.77 -3.46
N PRO A 14 -1.23 29.37 -2.85
CA PRO A 14 -0.91 27.97 -2.58
C PRO A 14 -1.94 27.27 -1.67
N CYS A 15 -2.57 27.97 -0.73
CA CYS A 15 -3.63 27.42 0.10
C CYS A 15 -4.86 26.98 -0.72
N LYS A 16 -5.20 27.75 -1.76
CA LYS A 16 -6.31 27.44 -2.66
C LYS A 16 -6.04 26.19 -3.50
N GLN A 17 -4.77 25.91 -3.80
CA GLN A 17 -4.35 24.70 -4.52
C GLN A 17 -4.35 23.48 -3.60
N LEU A 18 -3.91 23.64 -2.35
CA LEU A 18 -3.86 22.57 -1.36
C LEU A 18 -5.24 22.09 -0.92
N ALA A 19 -6.18 23.02 -0.73
CA ALA A 19 -7.50 22.75 -0.13
C ALA A 19 -8.26 21.60 -0.81
N PRO A 20 -8.44 21.53 -2.15
CA PRO A 20 -9.17 20.44 -2.79
C PRO A 20 -8.46 19.08 -2.65
N ILE A 21 -7.13 19.07 -2.60
CA ILE A 21 -6.33 17.85 -2.42
C ILE A 21 -6.54 17.31 -0.99
N LEU A 22 -6.44 18.20 -0.02
CA LEU A 22 -6.61 17.87 1.39
C LEU A 22 -8.05 17.38 1.68
N GLU A 23 -9.06 18.00 1.09
CA GLU A 23 -10.45 17.58 1.21
C GLU A 23 -10.67 16.16 0.66
N ARG A 24 -10.11 15.84 -0.52
CA ARG A 24 -10.20 14.50 -1.09
C ARG A 24 -9.50 13.46 -0.22
N ALA A 25 -8.28 13.74 0.24
CA ALA A 25 -7.52 12.84 1.08
C ALA A 25 -8.22 12.58 2.43
N VAL A 26 -8.79 13.61 3.07
CA VAL A 26 -9.55 13.44 4.31
C VAL A 26 -10.86 12.69 4.08
N LYS A 27 -11.51 12.90 2.94
CA LYS A 27 -12.72 12.15 2.57
C LYS A 27 -12.41 10.65 2.42
N SER A 28 -11.28 10.27 1.86
CA SER A 28 -10.87 8.86 1.76
C SER A 28 -10.51 8.23 3.11
N ALA A 29 -10.20 9.04 4.13
CA ALA A 29 -10.00 8.57 5.50
C ALA A 29 -11.31 8.27 6.26
N GLY A 30 -12.47 8.61 5.68
CA GLY A 30 -13.79 8.37 6.28
C GLY A 30 -13.91 8.95 7.70
N ASP A 31 -14.40 8.13 8.62
CA ASP A 31 -14.58 8.52 10.02
C ASP A 31 -13.27 8.62 10.84
N LYS A 32 -12.15 8.16 10.30
CA LYS A 32 -10.85 8.17 10.99
C LYS A 32 -10.27 9.59 11.08
N ALA A 33 -10.56 10.48 10.12
CA ALA A 33 -10.08 11.85 10.09
C ALA A 33 -11.20 12.87 9.88
N ARG A 34 -10.94 14.14 10.24
CA ARG A 34 -11.79 15.29 9.98
C ARG A 34 -10.93 16.49 9.60
N LEU A 35 -11.38 17.27 8.62
CA LEU A 35 -10.76 18.54 8.25
C LEU A 35 -11.52 19.71 8.88
N VAL A 36 -10.76 20.65 9.45
CA VAL A 36 -11.22 21.96 9.91
C VAL A 36 -10.36 23.03 9.24
N LYS A 37 -10.96 24.05 8.69
CA LYS A 37 -10.26 25.18 8.08
C LYS A 37 -10.22 26.34 9.05
N MET A 38 -9.04 26.95 9.21
CA MET A 38 -8.85 28.09 10.09
C MET A 38 -8.22 29.25 9.31
N ASN A 39 -8.99 30.33 9.16
CA ASN A 39 -8.48 31.56 8.58
C ASN A 39 -7.60 32.27 9.62
N ILE A 40 -6.33 32.50 9.30
CA ILE A 40 -5.38 33.16 10.21
C ILE A 40 -5.66 34.66 10.39
N ASP A 41 -6.35 35.28 9.46
CA ASP A 41 -6.74 36.68 9.55
C ASP A 41 -7.86 36.88 10.61
N ASP A 42 -8.76 35.89 10.75
CA ASP A 42 -9.86 35.89 11.70
C ASP A 42 -9.42 35.43 13.11
N HIS A 43 -8.40 34.55 13.16
CA HIS A 43 -7.93 33.91 14.41
C HIS A 43 -6.38 33.99 14.57
N PRO A 44 -5.79 35.19 14.55
CA PRO A 44 -4.33 35.36 14.61
C PRO A 44 -3.71 34.85 15.91
N GLN A 45 -4.45 34.87 17.01
CA GLN A 45 -3.95 34.40 18.31
C GLN A 45 -3.71 32.88 18.31
N ILE A 46 -4.57 32.10 17.64
CA ILE A 46 -4.44 30.63 17.57
C ILE A 46 -3.24 30.26 16.73
N SER A 47 -3.05 30.90 15.57
CA SER A 47 -1.90 30.65 14.71
C SER A 47 -0.58 31.00 15.44
N GLN A 48 -0.54 32.08 16.20
CA GLN A 48 0.62 32.45 17.03
C GLN A 48 0.90 31.45 18.14
N GLN A 49 -0.12 30.99 18.88
CA GLN A 49 0.03 29.99 19.94
C GLN A 49 0.56 28.64 19.42
N LEU A 50 0.18 28.26 18.20
CA LEU A 50 0.65 27.04 17.55
C LEU A 50 1.95 27.23 16.78
N GLY A 51 2.54 28.42 16.80
CA GLY A 51 3.80 28.71 16.14
C GLY A 51 3.72 28.69 14.61
N ILE A 52 2.55 28.95 14.02
CA ILE A 52 2.36 29.00 12.58
C ILE A 52 3.01 30.26 12.02
N GLN A 53 4.15 30.11 11.35
CA GLN A 53 4.94 31.21 10.79
C GLN A 53 4.68 31.46 9.31
N SER A 54 4.14 30.47 8.62
CA SER A 54 3.83 30.57 7.18
C SER A 54 2.64 29.67 6.83
N ILE A 55 1.93 30.03 5.76
CA ILE A 55 0.78 29.28 5.22
C ILE A 55 1.01 28.90 3.74
N PRO A 56 0.42 27.79 3.25
CA PRO A 56 -0.44 26.89 4.01
C PRO A 56 0.33 26.11 5.07
N ALA A 57 -0.33 25.84 6.19
CA ALA A 57 0.18 24.95 7.23
C ALA A 57 -0.97 24.03 7.69
N VAL A 58 -0.68 22.75 7.87
CA VAL A 58 -1.64 21.76 8.35
C VAL A 58 -1.10 21.15 9.61
N VAL A 59 -1.90 21.16 10.68
CA VAL A 59 -1.57 20.52 11.96
C VAL A 59 -2.59 19.46 12.28
N ALA A 60 -2.12 18.26 12.59
CA ALA A 60 -2.93 17.14 13.01
C ALA A 60 -3.04 17.09 14.53
N PHE A 61 -4.27 16.98 15.02
CA PHE A 61 -4.58 16.85 16.44
C PHE A 61 -5.19 15.49 16.74
N GLN A 62 -4.76 14.90 17.83
CA GLN A 62 -5.37 13.70 18.40
C GLN A 62 -5.58 13.89 19.89
N ARG A 63 -6.80 13.65 20.37
CA ARG A 63 -7.19 13.85 21.79
C ARG A 63 -6.86 15.26 22.32
N GLY A 64 -7.01 16.28 21.47
CA GLY A 64 -6.76 17.68 21.81
C GLY A 64 -5.28 18.11 21.81
N GLN A 65 -4.35 17.21 21.46
CA GLN A 65 -2.91 17.52 21.37
C GLN A 65 -2.45 17.52 19.91
N PRO A 66 -1.58 18.46 19.50
CA PRO A 66 -0.93 18.38 18.21
C PRO A 66 0.02 17.17 18.18
N VAL A 67 -0.08 16.33 17.15
CA VAL A 67 0.71 15.11 17.04
C VAL A 67 1.65 15.12 15.84
N ASP A 68 1.31 15.84 14.77
CA ASP A 68 2.13 15.97 13.56
C ASP A 68 1.65 17.16 12.72
N GLY A 69 2.39 17.56 11.69
CA GLY A 69 2.01 18.65 10.80
C GLY A 69 3.00 18.86 9.68
N PHE A 70 2.60 19.69 8.72
CA PHE A 70 3.48 20.13 7.65
C PHE A 70 3.20 21.57 7.26
N VAL A 71 4.17 22.19 6.59
CA VAL A 71 4.09 23.58 6.10
C VAL A 71 4.35 23.57 4.58
N GLY A 72 3.62 24.37 3.85
CA GLY A 72 3.70 24.46 2.39
C GLY A 72 2.69 23.57 1.67
N ALA A 73 2.56 23.78 0.37
CA ALA A 73 1.71 22.96 -0.49
C ALA A 73 2.45 21.66 -0.84
N LEU A 74 1.93 20.54 -0.37
CA LEU A 74 2.46 19.21 -0.68
C LEU A 74 1.68 18.58 -1.86
N PRO A 75 2.34 17.73 -2.67
CA PRO A 75 1.65 16.90 -3.65
C PRO A 75 0.74 15.87 -2.96
N GLU A 76 -0.30 15.42 -3.68
CA GLU A 76 -1.33 14.52 -3.17
C GLU A 76 -0.77 13.24 -2.53
N SER A 77 0.24 12.63 -3.16
CA SER A 77 0.89 11.43 -2.63
C SER A 77 1.50 11.63 -1.23
N GLN A 78 2.08 12.79 -0.95
CA GLN A 78 2.64 13.10 0.35
C GLN A 78 1.55 13.38 1.41
N ILE A 79 0.42 13.97 1.00
CA ILE A 79 -0.72 14.19 1.89
C ILE A 79 -1.37 12.86 2.25
N VAL A 80 -1.53 11.96 1.28
CA VAL A 80 -2.02 10.59 1.53
C VAL A 80 -1.09 9.86 2.50
N ALA A 81 0.22 9.85 2.25
CA ALA A 81 1.20 9.23 3.14
C ALA A 81 1.21 9.84 4.55
N PHE A 82 1.02 11.16 4.66
CA PHE A 82 0.87 11.85 5.95
C PHE A 82 -0.36 11.35 6.72
N LEU A 83 -1.52 11.25 6.05
CA LEU A 83 -2.74 10.75 6.66
C LEU A 83 -2.64 9.28 7.03
N GLU A 84 -2.11 8.43 6.13
CA GLU A 84 -1.93 7.00 6.40
C GLU A 84 -1.04 6.72 7.62
N ARG A 85 -0.03 7.54 7.83
CA ARG A 85 0.83 7.47 9.03
C ARG A 85 0.05 7.74 10.33
N LEU A 86 -1.01 8.57 10.25
CA LEU A 86 -1.82 8.97 11.41
C LEU A 86 -3.03 8.06 11.68
N VAL A 87 -3.64 7.52 10.64
CA VAL A 87 -4.94 6.81 10.74
C VAL A 87 -4.94 5.42 10.10
N GLY A 88 -3.81 4.96 9.56
CA GLY A 88 -3.71 3.73 8.79
C GLY A 88 -4.17 3.89 7.33
N PRO A 89 -4.22 2.80 6.57
CA PRO A 89 -4.56 2.81 5.16
C PRO A 89 -5.87 3.51 4.86
N LEU A 90 -5.90 4.29 3.76
CA LEU A 90 -7.03 5.10 3.33
C LEU A 90 -7.83 4.40 2.22
N GLY A 91 -9.04 4.89 2.00
CA GLY A 91 -9.91 4.46 0.91
C GLY A 91 -10.81 3.28 1.23
N PRO A 92 -11.67 2.88 0.26
CA PRO A 92 -12.48 1.69 0.37
C PRO A 92 -11.59 0.46 0.53
N GLY A 93 -11.83 -0.35 1.53
CA GLY A 93 -11.00 -1.53 1.83
C GLY A 93 -9.76 -1.26 2.70
N GLY A 94 -9.52 -0.03 3.20
CA GLY A 94 -8.38 0.25 4.07
C GLY A 94 -8.35 -0.57 5.38
N GLU A 95 -9.51 -0.93 5.92
CA GLU A 95 -9.61 -1.84 7.06
C GLU A 95 -9.29 -3.28 6.67
N ALA A 96 -9.86 -3.73 5.54
CA ALA A 96 -9.57 -5.06 4.99
C ALA A 96 -8.08 -5.22 4.70
N LEU A 97 -7.42 -4.17 4.20
CA LEU A 97 -5.97 -4.17 3.96
C LEU A 97 -5.17 -4.38 5.25
N THR A 98 -5.52 -3.68 6.33
CA THR A 98 -4.86 -3.86 7.64
C THR A 98 -5.07 -5.27 8.19
N MET A 99 -6.31 -5.78 8.11
CA MET A 99 -6.62 -7.14 8.55
C MET A 99 -5.94 -8.21 7.68
N ALA A 100 -5.75 -7.95 6.38
CA ALA A 100 -5.01 -8.84 5.48
C ALA A 100 -3.52 -8.92 5.86
N GLU A 101 -2.90 -7.80 6.23
CA GLU A 101 -1.52 -7.79 6.76
C GLU A 101 -1.41 -8.62 8.04
N GLU A 102 -2.29 -8.39 9.00
CA GLU A 102 -2.32 -9.13 10.27
C GLU A 102 -2.54 -10.64 10.04
N ALA A 103 -3.47 -11.02 9.16
CA ALA A 103 -3.74 -12.42 8.81
C ALA A 103 -2.51 -13.09 8.16
N LEU A 104 -1.83 -12.39 7.25
CA LEU A 104 -0.62 -12.88 6.60
C LEU A 104 0.52 -13.09 7.61
N GLU A 105 0.71 -12.17 8.54
CA GLU A 105 1.70 -12.27 9.62
C GLU A 105 1.38 -13.41 10.60
N ALA A 106 0.09 -13.64 10.87
CA ALA A 106 -0.37 -14.75 11.70
C ALA A 106 -0.30 -16.12 11.00
N GLY A 107 -0.02 -16.16 9.69
CA GLY A 107 -0.01 -17.39 8.90
C GLY A 107 -1.40 -17.88 8.48
N ASP A 108 -2.44 -17.09 8.69
CA ASP A 108 -3.80 -17.37 8.19
C ASP A 108 -3.91 -16.92 6.72
N LEU A 109 -3.27 -17.69 5.86
CA LEU A 109 -3.09 -17.37 4.45
C LEU A 109 -4.42 -17.29 3.69
N ALA A 110 -5.37 -18.17 4.01
CA ALA A 110 -6.69 -18.16 3.36
C ALA A 110 -7.44 -16.87 3.69
N ARG A 111 -7.42 -16.47 4.94
CA ARG A 111 -8.05 -15.22 5.40
C ARG A 111 -7.34 -14.00 4.81
N ALA A 112 -6.02 -14.03 4.69
CA ALA A 112 -5.25 -12.96 4.06
C ALA A 112 -5.64 -12.75 2.58
N VAL A 113 -5.88 -13.83 1.83
CA VAL A 113 -6.37 -13.77 0.44
C VAL A 113 -7.75 -13.11 0.38
N GLU A 114 -8.73 -13.60 1.18
CA GLU A 114 -10.09 -13.06 1.20
C GLU A 114 -10.10 -11.55 1.50
N LEU A 115 -9.36 -11.12 2.51
CA LEU A 115 -9.29 -9.73 2.94
C LEU A 115 -8.57 -8.83 1.90
N ALA A 116 -7.53 -9.36 1.24
CA ALA A 116 -6.88 -8.64 0.16
C ALA A 116 -7.80 -8.50 -1.06
N GLU A 117 -8.62 -9.50 -1.38
CA GLU A 117 -9.66 -9.42 -2.42
C GLU A 117 -10.73 -8.38 -2.06
N GLU A 118 -11.16 -8.31 -0.79
CA GLU A 118 -12.08 -7.29 -0.31
C GLU A 118 -11.48 -5.87 -0.48
N ALA A 119 -10.21 -5.70 -0.15
CA ALA A 119 -9.51 -4.43 -0.36
C ALA A 119 -9.44 -4.06 -1.85
N LEU A 120 -9.17 -5.04 -2.72
CA LEU A 120 -9.11 -4.87 -4.18
C LEU A 120 -10.49 -4.59 -4.80
N ALA A 121 -11.58 -5.06 -4.20
CA ALA A 121 -12.92 -4.72 -4.66
C ALA A 121 -13.21 -3.21 -4.55
N GLY A 122 -12.61 -2.53 -3.58
CA GLY A 122 -12.71 -1.08 -3.40
C GLY A 122 -11.74 -0.28 -4.28
N ASP A 123 -10.54 -0.82 -4.51
CA ASP A 123 -9.47 -0.21 -5.31
C ASP A 123 -8.66 -1.31 -6.01
N PRO A 124 -9.03 -1.70 -7.25
CA PRO A 124 -8.42 -2.80 -7.99
C PRO A 124 -6.93 -2.57 -8.34
N GLU A 125 -6.49 -1.33 -8.34
CA GLU A 125 -5.11 -0.95 -8.66
C GLU A 125 -4.27 -0.61 -7.43
N ASN A 126 -4.76 -0.90 -6.22
CA ASN A 126 -4.03 -0.66 -4.99
C ASN A 126 -2.76 -1.52 -4.90
N PRO A 127 -1.55 -0.94 -4.97
CA PRO A 127 -0.33 -1.75 -5.02
C PRO A 127 -0.07 -2.54 -3.73
N LYS A 128 -0.50 -2.02 -2.58
CA LYS A 128 -0.35 -2.71 -1.28
C LYS A 128 -1.27 -3.92 -1.21
N ALA A 129 -2.54 -3.77 -1.62
CA ALA A 129 -3.51 -4.87 -1.64
C ALA A 129 -3.09 -5.96 -2.63
N LEU A 130 -2.64 -5.58 -3.84
CA LEU A 130 -2.08 -6.51 -4.82
C LEU A 130 -0.85 -7.24 -4.28
N GLY A 131 0.05 -6.52 -3.60
CA GLY A 131 1.24 -7.10 -2.98
C GLY A 131 0.90 -8.12 -1.90
N LEU A 132 -0.08 -7.84 -1.04
CA LEU A 132 -0.55 -8.77 0.00
C LEU A 132 -1.23 -10.00 -0.60
N TYR A 133 -2.13 -9.80 -1.56
CA TYR A 133 -2.81 -10.86 -2.28
C TYR A 133 -1.83 -11.84 -2.90
N LEU A 134 -0.87 -11.33 -3.66
CA LEU A 134 0.13 -12.16 -4.35
C LEU A 134 1.09 -12.87 -3.36
N ARG A 135 1.48 -12.20 -2.27
CA ARG A 135 2.30 -12.82 -1.22
C ARG A 135 1.57 -13.95 -0.51
N ALA A 136 0.28 -13.78 -0.21
CA ALA A 136 -0.55 -14.81 0.39
C ALA A 136 -0.71 -16.02 -0.55
N MET A 137 -0.93 -15.79 -1.87
CA MET A 137 -0.97 -16.85 -2.87
C MET A 137 0.34 -17.61 -2.96
N LEU A 138 1.48 -16.91 -2.98
CA LEU A 138 2.81 -17.56 -3.00
C LEU A 138 3.03 -18.41 -1.75
N ALA A 139 2.62 -17.93 -0.58
CA ALA A 139 2.72 -18.67 0.66
C ALA A 139 1.81 -19.92 0.70
N LEU A 140 0.66 -19.89 0.01
CA LEU A 140 -0.21 -21.05 -0.22
C LEU A 140 0.35 -22.05 -1.25
N GLY A 141 1.45 -21.71 -1.93
CA GLY A 141 2.02 -22.54 -2.99
C GLY A 141 1.37 -22.37 -4.37
N GLU A 142 0.48 -21.37 -4.53
CA GLU A 142 -0.19 -21.06 -5.79
C GLU A 142 0.70 -20.21 -6.73
N THR A 143 1.94 -20.65 -6.94
CA THR A 143 2.99 -19.87 -7.64
C THR A 143 2.59 -19.54 -9.08
N ASP A 144 2.06 -20.49 -9.83
CA ASP A 144 1.67 -20.29 -11.23
C ASP A 144 0.55 -19.26 -11.37
N ARG A 145 -0.42 -19.32 -10.46
CA ARG A 145 -1.54 -18.40 -10.43
C ARG A 145 -1.07 -16.99 -10.04
N ALA A 146 -0.21 -16.88 -9.03
CA ALA A 146 0.39 -15.61 -8.63
C ALA A 146 1.22 -14.98 -9.77
N ALA A 147 1.99 -15.79 -10.50
CA ALA A 147 2.77 -15.36 -11.66
C ALA A 147 1.86 -14.83 -12.78
N ALA A 148 0.76 -15.53 -13.08
CA ALA A 148 -0.20 -15.11 -14.10
C ALA A 148 -0.87 -13.76 -13.74
N VAL A 149 -1.29 -13.59 -12.47
CA VAL A 149 -1.85 -12.34 -12.00
C VAL A 149 -0.83 -11.20 -12.06
N PHE A 150 0.39 -11.44 -11.60
CA PHE A 150 1.47 -10.44 -11.64
C PHE A 150 1.81 -10.02 -13.09
N ALA A 151 1.88 -10.96 -14.03
CA ALA A 151 2.15 -10.69 -15.44
C ALA A 151 1.04 -9.85 -16.10
N ALA A 152 -0.19 -9.98 -15.65
CA ALA A 152 -1.34 -9.19 -16.15
C ALA A 152 -1.39 -7.76 -15.63
N LEU A 153 -0.60 -7.42 -14.59
CA LEU A 153 -0.60 -6.06 -14.03
C LEU A 153 0.00 -5.04 -15.02
N PRO A 154 -0.53 -3.80 -15.03
CA PRO A 154 0.07 -2.69 -15.76
C PRO A 154 1.53 -2.44 -15.35
N GLU A 155 2.35 -2.00 -16.29
CA GLU A 155 3.79 -1.79 -16.08
C GLU A 155 4.08 -0.74 -15.00
N ASN A 156 3.27 0.31 -14.93
CA ASN A 156 3.37 1.36 -13.92
C ASN A 156 3.17 0.83 -12.48
N LEU A 157 2.32 -0.19 -12.29
CA LEU A 157 2.10 -0.81 -10.98
C LEU A 157 3.26 -1.74 -10.59
N ARG A 158 3.79 -2.53 -11.54
CA ARG A 158 4.92 -3.44 -11.27
C ARG A 158 6.16 -2.75 -10.73
N GLY A 159 6.30 -1.44 -10.99
CA GLY A 159 7.36 -0.57 -10.45
C GLY A 159 7.21 -0.19 -8.99
N ASP A 160 6.05 -0.43 -8.37
CA ASP A 160 5.81 -0.12 -6.95
C ASP A 160 6.64 -0.99 -6.01
N ALA A 161 6.99 -0.44 -4.84
CA ALA A 161 7.83 -1.11 -3.85
C ALA A 161 7.24 -2.43 -3.33
N ALA A 162 5.92 -2.47 -3.10
CA ALA A 162 5.21 -3.66 -2.63
C ALA A 162 5.26 -4.79 -3.69
N LEU A 163 5.10 -4.43 -4.97
CA LEU A 163 5.09 -5.39 -6.07
C LEU A 163 6.49 -5.82 -6.52
N LYS A 164 7.52 -5.00 -6.32
CA LYS A 164 8.93 -5.41 -6.52
C LYS A 164 9.33 -6.57 -5.60
N GLN A 165 8.86 -6.59 -4.37
CA GLN A 165 9.10 -7.71 -3.46
C GLN A 165 8.45 -9.01 -3.98
N VAL A 166 7.25 -8.90 -4.54
CA VAL A 166 6.55 -10.05 -5.17
C VAL A 166 7.32 -10.55 -6.39
N ALA A 167 7.79 -9.65 -7.27
CA ALA A 167 8.60 -10.03 -8.42
C ALA A 167 9.82 -10.86 -8.02
N THR A 168 10.56 -10.41 -7.01
CA THR A 168 11.72 -11.14 -6.48
C THR A 168 11.33 -12.53 -5.93
N ALA A 169 10.20 -12.62 -5.23
CA ALA A 169 9.72 -13.89 -4.69
C ALA A 169 9.29 -14.86 -5.79
N LEU A 170 8.65 -14.37 -6.87
CA LEU A 170 8.29 -15.16 -8.04
C LEU A 170 9.53 -15.67 -8.78
N ASP A 171 10.56 -14.85 -8.96
CA ASP A 171 11.81 -15.26 -9.58
C ASP A 171 12.50 -16.36 -8.78
N LEU A 172 12.55 -16.24 -7.45
CA LEU A 172 13.11 -17.29 -6.58
C LEU A 172 12.29 -18.58 -6.63
N ALA A 173 10.96 -18.49 -6.64
CA ALA A 173 10.08 -19.65 -6.73
C ALA A 173 10.25 -20.38 -8.08
N SER A 174 10.40 -19.65 -9.19
CA SER A 174 10.64 -20.23 -10.50
C SER A 174 11.98 -20.97 -10.57
N GLN A 175 13.04 -20.41 -9.98
CA GLN A 175 14.35 -21.05 -9.88
C GLN A 175 14.31 -22.32 -9.01
N SER A 176 13.56 -22.30 -7.91
CA SER A 176 13.40 -23.45 -7.03
C SER A 176 12.59 -24.58 -7.70
N GLY A 177 11.59 -24.24 -8.50
CA GLY A 177 10.83 -25.19 -9.33
C GLY A 177 11.73 -25.88 -10.36
N ALA A 178 12.57 -25.10 -11.06
CA ALA A 178 13.51 -25.65 -12.03
C ALA A 178 14.54 -26.62 -11.39
N VAL A 179 15.01 -26.31 -10.18
CA VAL A 179 15.91 -27.22 -9.44
C VAL A 179 15.17 -28.49 -9.00
N GLY A 180 13.90 -28.40 -8.63
CA GLY A 180 13.05 -29.56 -8.30
C GLY A 180 12.83 -30.48 -9.50
N ASP A 181 12.60 -29.93 -10.70
CA ASP A 181 12.47 -30.66 -11.94
C ASP A 181 13.76 -31.38 -12.31
N VAL A 182 14.89 -30.72 -12.22
CA VAL A 182 16.21 -31.33 -12.46
C VAL A 182 16.51 -32.49 -11.49
N ALA A 183 16.16 -32.31 -10.19
CA ALA A 183 16.35 -33.39 -9.21
C ALA A 183 15.44 -34.61 -9.50
N THR A 184 14.21 -34.33 -9.95
CA THR A 184 13.25 -35.38 -10.36
C THR A 184 13.71 -36.09 -11.63
N LEU A 185 14.21 -35.36 -12.62
CA LEU A 185 14.78 -35.92 -13.84
C LEU A 185 16.04 -36.76 -13.56
N ARG A 186 16.94 -36.28 -12.69
CA ARG A 186 18.11 -37.06 -12.24
C ARG A 186 17.71 -38.38 -11.59
N ARG A 187 16.65 -38.35 -10.77
CA ARG A 187 16.14 -39.58 -10.13
C ARG A 187 15.53 -40.53 -11.16
N LYS A 188 14.75 -40.05 -12.12
CA LYS A 188 14.21 -40.84 -13.23
C LYS A 188 15.31 -41.50 -14.07
N VAL A 189 16.35 -40.75 -14.42
CA VAL A 189 17.50 -41.28 -15.15
C VAL A 189 18.26 -42.33 -14.36
N ALA A 190 18.37 -42.14 -13.00
CA ALA A 190 19.02 -43.12 -12.13
C ALA A 190 18.22 -44.41 -11.98
N ASP A 191 16.88 -44.32 -11.92
CA ASP A 191 15.97 -45.47 -11.78
C ASP A 191 15.73 -46.20 -13.10
N ALA A 192 15.85 -45.52 -14.25
CA ALA A 192 15.69 -46.06 -15.59
C ALA A 192 16.79 -45.53 -16.53
N PRO A 193 18.00 -46.08 -16.48
CA PRO A 193 19.14 -45.61 -17.28
C PRO A 193 18.96 -45.69 -18.79
N ASP A 194 18.02 -46.52 -19.28
CA ASP A 194 17.72 -46.68 -20.69
C ASP A 194 16.61 -45.77 -21.22
N ASP A 195 16.03 -44.89 -20.33
CA ASP A 195 15.04 -43.89 -20.72
C ASP A 195 15.73 -42.70 -21.41
N LEU A 196 15.85 -42.80 -22.74
CA LEU A 196 16.48 -41.79 -23.59
C LEU A 196 15.76 -40.43 -23.51
N GLN A 197 14.43 -40.41 -23.25
CA GLN A 197 13.69 -39.18 -23.11
C GLN A 197 14.06 -38.47 -21.80
N ALA A 198 14.15 -39.20 -20.69
CA ALA A 198 14.57 -38.62 -19.40
C ALA A 198 16.01 -38.09 -19.44
N GLN A 199 16.91 -38.76 -20.18
CA GLN A 199 18.28 -38.29 -20.43
C GLN A 199 18.31 -36.98 -21.24
N PHE A 200 17.48 -36.89 -22.28
CA PHE A 200 17.38 -35.72 -23.15
C PHE A 200 16.82 -34.51 -22.35
N ASP A 201 15.79 -34.71 -21.53
CA ASP A 201 15.18 -33.67 -20.71
C ASP A 201 16.11 -33.20 -19.60
N LEU A 202 17.12 -34.00 -19.21
CA LEU A 202 18.12 -33.65 -18.19
C LEU A 202 19.34 -32.91 -18.78
N ALA A 203 19.58 -33.01 -20.07
CA ALA A 203 20.75 -32.43 -20.74
C ALA A 203 20.60 -30.95 -21.03
#